data_b5a9011125a93ac1d8b1bab827ccdb1b
#
_entry.id   b5a9011125a93ac1d8b1bab827ccdb1b
#
_cell.length_a   1.000
_cell.length_b   1.000
_cell.length_c   1.000
_cell.angle_alpha   90.00
_cell.angle_beta   90.00
_cell.angle_gamma   90.00
#
_symmetry.space_group_name_H-M   'P 1'
#
loop_
_entity.id
_entity.type
_entity.pdbx_description
1 polymer ?
#
loop_
_entity_poly.entity_id
_entity_poly.type
_entity_poly.pdbx_seq_one_letter_code
_entity_poly.pdbx_strand_id
1 'polypeptide(L)'
;DAVLAPAKRLEQMGFSVARVQPDRNGFITAAALEQVMRPETVLVSVMAANSEVGSVQPVAELARTAHAAGALFHTDATQALGKVPVNVVDWGCDAASFSAHKVGGPKGAGALYVKNRTPFDACMLGGGQEAGRRSGTQNVCGAAGFAAAIQVAQEKQADEQARLGALRDKLYAALAEKPGVRPTVQVAPGS
;
A
#
# COMPACT_ATOMS: atom_id res chain seq x y z
N ASP A 1 -5.55 8.35 -5.61
CA ASP A 1 -4.92 9.61 -6.08
C ASP A 1 -3.42 9.66 -5.79
N ALA A 2 -2.95 9.18 -4.63
CA ALA A 2 -1.54 9.29 -4.22
C ALA A 2 -0.54 8.58 -5.18
N VAL A 3 -0.97 7.55 -5.90
CA VAL A 3 -0.16 6.86 -6.93
C VAL A 3 -0.53 7.36 -8.34
N LEU A 4 -1.81 7.57 -8.62
CA LEU A 4 -2.26 7.94 -9.98
C LEU A 4 -1.82 9.34 -10.40
N ALA A 5 -1.78 10.31 -9.47
CA ALA A 5 -1.35 11.66 -9.80
C ALA A 5 0.16 11.74 -10.13
N PRO A 6 1.08 11.13 -9.34
CA PRO A 6 2.48 10.98 -9.73
C PRO A 6 2.67 10.23 -11.05
N ALA A 7 1.92 9.14 -11.28
CA ALA A 7 1.97 8.39 -12.53
C ALA A 7 1.61 9.28 -13.73
N LYS A 8 0.55 10.09 -13.62
CA LYS A 8 0.19 11.07 -14.66
C LYS A 8 1.30 12.12 -14.88
N ARG A 9 2.00 12.52 -13.81
CA ARG A 9 3.15 13.43 -13.96
C ARG A 9 4.29 12.77 -14.70
N LEU A 10 4.57 11.49 -14.44
CA LEU A 10 5.59 10.74 -15.18
C LEU A 10 5.23 10.61 -16.67
N GLU A 11 3.96 10.39 -17.02
CA GLU A 11 3.51 10.42 -18.43
C GLU A 11 3.85 11.76 -19.11
N GLN A 12 3.62 12.88 -18.41
CA GLN A 12 3.98 14.22 -18.94
C GLN A 12 5.49 14.43 -19.11
N MET A 13 6.30 13.67 -18.38
CA MET A 13 7.76 13.67 -18.49
C MET A 13 8.28 12.69 -19.54
N GLY A 14 7.40 12.00 -20.26
CA GLY A 14 7.75 11.08 -21.35
C GLY A 14 7.88 9.61 -20.93
N PHE A 15 7.56 9.25 -19.70
CA PHE A 15 7.53 7.85 -19.28
C PHE A 15 6.24 7.16 -19.79
N SER A 16 6.36 5.91 -20.17
CA SER A 16 5.20 5.08 -20.50
C SER A 16 4.61 4.51 -19.21
N VAL A 17 3.31 4.70 -18.99
CA VAL A 17 2.60 4.20 -17.81
C VAL A 17 1.46 3.28 -18.25
N ALA A 18 1.52 2.03 -17.81
CA ALA A 18 0.43 1.08 -17.94
C ALA A 18 -0.38 1.00 -16.64
N ARG A 19 -1.69 0.82 -16.72
CA ARG A 19 -2.58 0.67 -15.58
C ARG A 19 -3.21 -0.71 -15.60
N VAL A 20 -2.91 -1.49 -14.54
CA VAL A 20 -3.52 -2.82 -14.35
C VAL A 20 -4.92 -2.63 -13.77
N GLN A 21 -5.90 -3.30 -14.37
CA GLN A 21 -7.25 -3.32 -13.84
C GLN A 21 -7.41 -4.46 -12.84
N PRO A 22 -8.03 -4.21 -11.67
CA PRO A 22 -8.38 -5.28 -10.75
C PRO A 22 -9.49 -6.16 -11.34
N ASP A 23 -9.59 -7.37 -10.85
CA ASP A 23 -10.73 -8.22 -11.12
C ASP A 23 -12.02 -7.68 -10.45
N ARG A 24 -13.14 -8.37 -10.66
CA ARG A 24 -14.44 -7.98 -10.07
C ARG A 24 -14.48 -7.99 -8.54
N ASN A 25 -13.52 -8.63 -7.88
CA ASN A 25 -13.38 -8.69 -6.44
C ASN A 25 -12.35 -7.67 -5.91
N GLY A 26 -11.79 -6.84 -6.80
CA GLY A 26 -10.84 -5.78 -6.43
C GLY A 26 -9.40 -6.27 -6.27
N PHE A 27 -9.05 -7.47 -6.80
CA PHE A 27 -7.68 -8.00 -6.71
C PHE A 27 -6.92 -7.80 -8.01
N ILE A 28 -5.63 -7.47 -7.89
CA ILE A 28 -4.67 -7.54 -8.98
C ILE A 28 -4.05 -8.94 -8.96
N THR A 29 -4.19 -9.69 -10.05
CA THR A 29 -3.57 -11.00 -10.19
C THR A 29 -2.20 -10.90 -10.86
N ALA A 30 -1.30 -11.87 -10.61
CA ALA A 30 -0.01 -11.96 -11.29
C ALA A 30 -0.20 -11.98 -12.82
N ALA A 31 -1.15 -12.75 -13.32
CA ALA A 31 -1.45 -12.83 -14.76
C ALA A 31 -1.88 -11.47 -15.35
N ALA A 32 -2.71 -10.70 -14.63
CA ALA A 32 -3.11 -9.37 -15.09
C ALA A 32 -1.91 -8.39 -15.09
N LEU A 33 -1.01 -8.52 -14.13
CA LEU A 33 0.23 -7.74 -14.09
C LEU A 33 1.14 -8.10 -15.25
N GLU A 34 1.39 -9.39 -15.49
CA GLU A 34 2.24 -9.89 -16.60
C GLU A 34 1.76 -9.39 -17.97
N GLN A 35 0.45 -9.33 -18.20
CA GLN A 35 -0.11 -8.87 -19.48
C GLN A 35 0.21 -7.41 -19.82
N VAL A 36 0.48 -6.56 -18.83
CA VAL A 36 0.78 -5.14 -19.06
C VAL A 36 2.26 -4.81 -18.90
N MET A 37 3.06 -5.73 -18.36
CA MET A 37 4.50 -5.56 -18.23
C MET A 37 5.19 -5.63 -19.59
N ARG A 38 6.26 -4.86 -19.75
CA ARG A 38 7.09 -4.77 -20.94
C ARG A 38 8.55 -4.95 -20.57
N PRO A 39 9.42 -5.30 -21.51
CA PRO A 39 10.87 -5.42 -21.23
C PRO A 39 11.50 -4.15 -20.62
N GLU A 40 10.96 -2.98 -20.96
CA GLU A 40 11.39 -1.69 -20.43
C GLU A 40 10.68 -1.26 -19.13
N THR A 41 9.82 -2.10 -18.55
CA THR A 41 9.18 -1.79 -17.28
C THR A 41 10.22 -1.74 -16.16
N VAL A 42 10.37 -0.58 -15.51
CA VAL A 42 11.36 -0.37 -14.45
C VAL A 42 10.75 -0.39 -13.04
N LEU A 43 9.46 -0.10 -12.92
CA LEU A 43 8.78 -0.01 -11.62
C LEU A 43 7.34 -0.48 -11.72
N VAL A 44 6.95 -1.34 -10.80
CA VAL A 44 5.55 -1.72 -10.52
C VAL A 44 5.15 -1.10 -9.18
N SER A 45 3.98 -0.46 -9.15
CA SER A 45 3.43 0.11 -7.91
C SER A 45 2.00 -0.34 -7.71
N VAL A 46 1.73 -1.07 -6.62
CA VAL A 46 0.40 -1.57 -6.26
C VAL A 46 0.15 -1.29 -4.78
N MET A 47 -1.03 -0.76 -4.42
CA MET A 47 -1.40 -0.59 -3.01
C MET A 47 -1.53 -1.95 -2.32
N ALA A 48 -1.14 -2.04 -1.04
CA ALA A 48 -1.29 -3.29 -0.28
C ALA A 48 -2.73 -3.55 0.14
N ALA A 49 -3.49 -2.49 0.45
CA ALA A 49 -4.91 -2.59 0.80
C ALA A 49 -5.69 -1.41 0.23
N ASN A 50 -6.88 -1.67 -0.28
CA ASN A 50 -7.75 -0.63 -0.83
C ASN A 50 -8.68 -0.07 0.26
N SER A 51 -8.82 1.26 0.32
CA SER A 51 -9.64 1.95 1.34
C SER A 51 -11.14 1.95 1.04
N GLU A 52 -11.54 1.67 -0.19
CA GLU A 52 -12.93 1.77 -0.64
C GLU A 52 -13.65 0.42 -0.56
N VAL A 53 -13.00 -0.62 -1.09
CA VAL A 53 -13.58 -1.96 -1.19
C VAL A 53 -12.98 -2.96 -0.20
N GLY A 54 -11.88 -2.61 0.47
CA GLY A 54 -11.26 -3.42 1.52
C GLY A 54 -10.42 -4.59 1.02
N SER A 55 -10.20 -4.74 -0.30
CA SER A 55 -9.34 -5.82 -0.83
C SER A 55 -7.90 -5.66 -0.35
N VAL A 56 -7.30 -6.74 0.14
CA VAL A 56 -5.88 -6.85 0.50
C VAL A 56 -5.15 -7.59 -0.60
N GLN A 57 -4.20 -6.93 -1.25
CA GLN A 57 -3.53 -7.46 -2.44
C GLN A 57 -2.49 -8.54 -2.08
N PRO A 58 -2.22 -9.50 -2.97
CA PRO A 58 -1.19 -10.52 -2.80
C PRO A 58 0.20 -9.93 -3.07
N VAL A 59 0.64 -9.00 -2.22
CA VAL A 59 1.83 -8.14 -2.42
C VAL A 59 3.08 -8.97 -2.72
N ALA A 60 3.33 -10.04 -1.95
CA ALA A 60 4.51 -10.88 -2.15
C ALA A 60 4.52 -11.60 -3.51
N GLU A 61 3.35 -12.00 -4.02
CA GLU A 61 3.23 -12.62 -5.34
C GLU A 61 3.49 -11.58 -6.44
N LEU A 62 2.89 -10.40 -6.33
CA LEU A 62 3.06 -9.32 -7.30
C LEU A 62 4.51 -8.80 -7.34
N ALA A 63 5.17 -8.73 -6.17
CA ALA A 63 6.59 -8.37 -6.09
C ALA A 63 7.47 -9.40 -6.81
N ARG A 64 7.22 -10.71 -6.61
CA ARG A 64 7.94 -11.77 -7.34
C ARG A 64 7.72 -11.67 -8.84
N THR A 65 6.51 -11.40 -9.29
CA THR A 65 6.18 -11.22 -10.71
C THR A 65 6.93 -10.04 -11.31
N ALA A 66 6.97 -8.90 -10.61
CA ALA A 66 7.73 -7.72 -11.04
C ALA A 66 9.24 -8.02 -11.15
N HIS A 67 9.80 -8.66 -10.14
CA HIS A 67 11.23 -9.02 -10.12
C HIS A 67 11.60 -10.03 -11.19
N ALA A 68 10.73 -11.00 -11.51
CA ALA A 68 10.98 -11.96 -12.59
C ALA A 68 11.11 -11.26 -13.96
N ALA A 69 10.49 -10.10 -14.14
CA ALA A 69 10.62 -9.27 -15.33
C ALA A 69 11.70 -8.16 -15.20
N GLY A 70 12.47 -8.14 -14.11
CA GLY A 70 13.55 -7.17 -13.88
C GLY A 70 13.09 -5.80 -13.36
N ALA A 71 11.81 -5.64 -13.02
CA ALA A 71 11.27 -4.39 -12.49
C ALA A 71 11.35 -4.33 -10.96
N LEU A 72 11.52 -3.13 -10.41
CA LEU A 72 11.38 -2.86 -8.98
C LEU A 72 9.90 -2.90 -8.57
N PHE A 73 9.64 -3.20 -7.29
CA PHE A 73 8.30 -3.24 -6.75
C PHE A 73 8.12 -2.29 -5.56
N HIS A 74 7.18 -1.35 -5.71
CA HIS A 74 6.71 -0.45 -4.66
C HIS A 74 5.29 -0.84 -4.23
N THR A 75 5.01 -0.76 -2.93
CA THR A 75 3.64 -0.85 -2.42
C THR A 75 3.25 0.38 -1.60
N ASP A 76 2.06 0.90 -1.83
CA ASP A 76 1.43 1.82 -0.88
C ASP A 76 0.74 0.99 0.20
N ALA A 77 1.38 0.89 1.36
CA ALA A 77 0.90 0.14 2.52
C ALA A 77 0.18 1.01 3.56
N THR A 78 -0.16 2.24 3.18
CA THR A 78 -0.83 3.21 4.07
C THR A 78 -2.12 2.67 4.67
N GLN A 79 -2.89 1.89 3.93
CA GLN A 79 -4.14 1.31 4.42
C GLN A 79 -3.96 -0.10 5.02
N ALA A 80 -2.80 -0.72 4.85
CA ALA A 80 -2.48 -2.03 5.42
C ALA A 80 -1.92 -1.93 6.83
N LEU A 81 -1.03 -0.94 7.07
CA LEU A 81 -0.34 -0.77 8.36
C LEU A 81 -1.33 -0.68 9.52
N GLY A 82 -1.10 -1.49 10.56
CA GLY A 82 -1.93 -1.57 11.76
C GLY A 82 -3.30 -2.25 11.59
N LYS A 83 -3.67 -2.64 10.35
CA LYS A 83 -4.94 -3.33 10.06
C LYS A 83 -4.74 -4.77 9.64
N VAL A 84 -3.69 -5.05 8.87
CA VAL A 84 -3.28 -6.40 8.48
C VAL A 84 -1.79 -6.56 8.79
N PRO A 85 -1.27 -7.81 8.91
CA PRO A 85 0.15 -8.04 9.09
C PRO A 85 0.95 -7.43 7.93
N VAL A 86 1.93 -6.59 8.26
CA VAL A 86 2.82 -5.93 7.30
C VAL A 86 4.25 -6.34 7.59
N ASN A 87 4.88 -7.02 6.65
CA ASN A 87 6.31 -7.32 6.66
C ASN A 87 6.90 -7.06 5.28
N VAL A 88 7.59 -5.96 5.12
CA VAL A 88 8.17 -5.52 3.85
C VAL A 88 9.26 -6.46 3.32
N VAL A 89 9.91 -7.22 4.22
CA VAL A 89 10.93 -8.21 3.85
C VAL A 89 10.27 -9.45 3.26
N ASP A 90 9.25 -10.01 3.94
CA ASP A 90 8.50 -11.17 3.47
C ASP A 90 7.73 -10.85 2.19
N TRP A 91 7.26 -9.61 2.06
CA TRP A 91 6.63 -9.12 0.83
C TRP A 91 7.62 -8.96 -0.33
N GLY A 92 8.92 -8.86 -0.04
CA GLY A 92 9.95 -8.66 -1.04
C GLY A 92 9.93 -7.28 -1.70
N CYS A 93 9.32 -6.27 -1.06
CA CYS A 93 9.24 -4.93 -1.61
C CYS A 93 10.60 -4.26 -1.71
N ASP A 94 10.83 -3.49 -2.78
CA ASP A 94 11.98 -2.59 -2.90
C ASP A 94 11.70 -1.24 -2.25
N ALA A 95 10.42 -0.82 -2.25
CA ALA A 95 9.95 0.35 -1.50
C ALA A 95 8.53 0.15 -0.97
N ALA A 96 8.21 0.81 0.16
CA ALA A 96 6.86 0.83 0.70
C ALA A 96 6.55 2.16 1.38
N SER A 97 5.37 2.71 1.09
CA SER A 97 4.90 3.99 1.64
C SER A 97 3.94 3.80 2.80
N PHE A 98 4.06 4.65 3.83
CA PHE A 98 3.23 4.62 5.03
C PHE A 98 2.82 6.03 5.45
N SER A 99 1.66 6.15 6.10
CA SER A 99 1.15 7.43 6.62
C SER A 99 0.67 7.30 8.05
N ALA A 100 1.18 8.14 8.94
CA ALA A 100 0.93 8.07 10.37
C ALA A 100 -0.55 8.22 10.74
N HIS A 101 -1.26 9.15 10.09
CA HIS A 101 -2.66 9.46 10.42
C HIS A 101 -3.63 8.29 10.17
N LYS A 102 -3.23 7.27 9.41
CA LYS A 102 -4.06 6.08 9.14
C LYS A 102 -4.01 5.03 10.25
N VAL A 103 -3.07 5.17 11.16
CA VAL A 103 -2.92 4.30 12.35
C VAL A 103 -3.08 5.07 13.67
N GLY A 104 -3.71 6.25 13.64
CA GLY A 104 -3.90 7.08 14.83
C GLY A 104 -2.69 7.94 15.20
N GLY A 105 -1.68 8.00 14.36
CA GLY A 105 -0.51 8.88 14.53
C GLY A 105 -0.75 10.31 14.03
N PRO A 106 0.25 11.19 14.15
CA PRO A 106 0.12 12.60 13.79
C PRO A 106 -0.06 12.81 12.29
N LYS A 107 -0.89 13.81 11.93
CA LYS A 107 -0.98 14.29 10.54
C LYS A 107 0.34 14.94 10.12
N GLY A 108 0.67 14.87 8.84
CA GLY A 108 1.89 15.44 8.29
C GLY A 108 3.16 14.62 8.56
N ALA A 109 3.02 13.42 9.14
CA ALA A 109 4.10 12.44 9.29
C ALA A 109 3.82 11.19 8.45
N GLY A 110 4.87 10.59 7.91
CA GLY A 110 4.84 9.35 7.14
C GLY A 110 6.24 8.74 7.07
N ALA A 111 6.33 7.57 6.47
CA ALA A 111 7.60 6.89 6.25
C ALA A 111 7.63 6.27 4.85
N LEU A 112 8.82 6.22 4.28
CA LEU A 112 9.14 5.47 3.08
C LEU A 112 10.21 4.43 3.45
N TYR A 113 9.85 3.17 3.34
CA TYR A 113 10.84 2.10 3.33
C TYR A 113 11.50 2.05 1.95
N VAL A 114 12.81 1.98 1.91
CA VAL A 114 13.60 1.72 0.70
C VAL A 114 14.60 0.65 1.03
N LYS A 115 14.50 -0.48 0.33
CA LYS A 115 15.41 -1.61 0.49
C LYS A 115 16.84 -1.17 0.15
N ASN A 116 17.81 -1.71 0.88
CA ASN A 116 19.21 -1.37 0.63
C ASN A 116 19.62 -1.67 -0.83
N ARG A 117 20.37 -0.76 -1.44
CA ARG A 117 20.80 -0.78 -2.84
C ARG A 117 19.69 -0.56 -3.88
N THR A 118 18.45 -0.28 -3.49
CA THR A 118 17.43 0.18 -4.44
C THR A 118 17.83 1.56 -4.96
N PRO A 119 17.86 1.79 -6.28
CA PRO A 119 18.10 3.12 -6.83
C PRO A 119 17.05 4.10 -6.31
N PHE A 120 17.50 5.21 -5.76
CA PHE A 120 16.62 6.22 -5.19
C PHE A 120 17.29 7.59 -5.22
N ASP A 121 16.68 8.52 -5.94
CA ASP A 121 17.10 9.91 -5.99
C ASP A 121 16.18 10.79 -5.16
N ALA A 122 16.76 11.74 -4.41
CA ALA A 122 16.00 12.65 -3.58
C ALA A 122 15.19 13.62 -4.45
N CYS A 123 13.87 13.68 -4.24
CA CYS A 123 13.02 14.70 -4.85
C CYS A 123 13.14 16.08 -4.15
N MET A 124 13.53 16.09 -2.86
CA MET A 124 13.70 17.32 -2.07
C MET A 124 15.18 17.47 -1.72
N LEU A 125 15.85 18.38 -2.42
CA LEU A 125 17.27 18.64 -2.27
C LEU A 125 17.53 19.69 -1.17
N GLY A 126 18.71 19.65 -0.52
CA GLY A 126 19.12 20.60 0.51
C GLY A 126 20.21 20.06 1.44
N GLY A 127 20.01 20.12 2.75
CA GLY A 127 21.02 19.90 3.79
C GLY A 127 21.41 18.44 4.07
N GLY A 128 20.98 17.46 3.26
CA GLY A 128 21.45 16.08 3.36
C GLY A 128 20.82 15.25 4.50
N GLN A 129 19.73 15.69 5.10
CA GLN A 129 19.00 14.92 6.09
C GLN A 129 18.49 13.59 5.49
N GLU A 130 18.14 12.62 6.34
CA GLU A 130 17.73 11.26 5.93
C GLU A 130 18.77 10.58 5.00
N ALA A 131 20.06 10.73 5.32
CA ALA A 131 21.18 10.24 4.51
C ALA A 131 21.13 10.76 3.04
N GLY A 132 20.75 12.02 2.86
CA GLY A 132 20.64 12.67 1.54
C GLY A 132 19.36 12.33 0.77
N ARG A 133 18.47 11.53 1.33
CA ARG A 133 17.27 11.05 0.63
C ARG A 133 16.09 12.02 0.72
N ARG A 134 16.02 12.83 1.79
CA ARG A 134 14.96 13.81 1.98
C ARG A 134 15.48 14.97 2.84
N SER A 135 15.74 16.09 2.25
CA SER A 135 16.25 17.27 2.94
C SER A 135 15.18 18.02 3.73
N GLY A 136 15.63 18.79 4.71
CA GLY A 136 14.81 19.53 5.66
C GLY A 136 14.93 18.95 7.07
N THR A 137 14.89 19.81 8.10
CA THR A 137 14.95 19.39 9.50
C THR A 137 13.93 18.31 9.79
N GLN A 138 14.37 17.24 10.43
CA GLN A 138 13.52 16.09 10.74
C GLN A 138 12.41 16.48 11.73
N ASN A 139 11.18 16.04 11.44
CA ASN A 139 10.05 16.16 12.35
C ASN A 139 10.13 15.07 13.43
N VAL A 140 11.02 15.23 14.41
CA VAL A 140 11.25 14.24 15.45
C VAL A 140 9.99 13.92 16.24
N CYS A 141 9.19 14.93 16.58
CA CYS A 141 7.92 14.73 17.29
C CYS A 141 6.94 13.90 16.47
N GLY A 142 6.83 14.19 15.16
CA GLY A 142 6.00 13.42 14.25
C GLY A 142 6.46 11.97 14.09
N ALA A 143 7.77 11.75 14.00
CA ALA A 143 8.36 10.41 13.90
C ALA A 143 8.12 9.60 15.20
N ALA A 144 8.35 10.20 16.37
CA ALA A 144 8.10 9.56 17.66
C ALA A 144 6.60 9.22 17.85
N GLY A 145 5.71 10.16 17.50
CA GLY A 145 4.27 9.92 17.56
C GLY A 145 3.81 8.84 16.58
N PHE A 146 4.43 8.75 15.39
CA PHE A 146 4.16 7.67 14.45
C PHE A 146 4.62 6.32 14.99
N ALA A 147 5.83 6.24 15.55
CA ALA A 147 6.34 5.01 16.14
C ALA A 147 5.44 4.50 17.28
N ALA A 148 5.02 5.39 18.19
CA ALA A 148 4.08 5.05 19.27
C ALA A 148 2.74 4.54 18.73
N ALA A 149 2.21 5.18 17.69
CA ALA A 149 0.95 4.76 17.05
C ALA A 149 1.07 3.37 16.40
N ILE A 150 2.19 3.06 15.74
CA ILE A 150 2.46 1.73 15.17
C ILE A 150 2.49 0.67 16.27
N GLN A 151 3.19 0.93 17.36
CA GLN A 151 3.29 0.00 18.49
C GLN A 151 1.90 -0.34 19.04
N VAL A 152 1.09 0.66 19.35
CA VAL A 152 -0.29 0.46 19.84
C VAL A 152 -1.15 -0.29 18.81
N ALA A 153 -1.01 0.05 17.51
CA ALA A 153 -1.78 -0.63 16.46
C ALA A 153 -1.38 -2.10 16.32
N GLN A 154 -0.09 -2.44 16.43
CA GLN A 154 0.39 -3.82 16.38
C GLN A 154 -0.07 -4.64 17.59
N GLU A 155 -0.02 -4.08 18.80
CA GLU A 155 -0.48 -4.75 20.02
C GLU A 155 -1.97 -5.11 19.97
N LYS A 156 -2.79 -4.28 19.32
CA LYS A 156 -4.24 -4.45 19.22
C LYS A 156 -4.73 -5.08 17.92
N GLN A 157 -3.84 -5.35 16.98
CA GLN A 157 -4.22 -5.72 15.60
C GLN A 157 -5.15 -6.94 15.54
N ALA A 158 -4.81 -8.01 16.23
CA ALA A 158 -5.59 -9.26 16.19
C ALA A 158 -7.00 -9.06 16.76
N ASP A 159 -7.11 -8.39 17.91
CA ASP A 159 -8.40 -8.13 18.56
C ASP A 159 -9.28 -7.20 17.71
N GLU A 160 -8.69 -6.15 17.13
CA GLU A 160 -9.41 -5.23 16.25
C GLU A 160 -9.83 -5.90 14.94
N GLN A 161 -9.01 -6.77 14.35
CA GLN A 161 -9.40 -7.54 13.18
C GLN A 161 -10.61 -8.43 13.48
N ALA A 162 -10.60 -9.16 14.59
CA ALA A 162 -11.71 -10.02 14.99
C ALA A 162 -12.99 -9.20 15.24
N ARG A 163 -12.87 -8.08 15.98
CA ARG A 163 -13.98 -7.19 16.30
C ARG A 163 -14.59 -6.56 15.04
N LEU A 164 -13.78 -5.99 14.18
CA LEU A 164 -14.23 -5.33 12.95
C LEU A 164 -14.77 -6.34 11.93
N GLY A 165 -14.17 -7.52 11.83
CA GLY A 165 -14.68 -8.61 11.02
C GLY A 165 -16.11 -9.02 11.43
N ALA A 166 -16.34 -9.24 12.73
CA ALA A 166 -17.66 -9.57 13.24
C ALA A 166 -18.70 -8.46 12.96
N LEU A 167 -18.33 -7.19 13.10
CA LEU A 167 -19.22 -6.06 12.78
C LEU A 167 -19.53 -5.97 11.28
N ARG A 168 -18.53 -6.18 10.42
CA ARG A 168 -18.70 -6.24 8.97
C ARG A 168 -19.67 -7.35 8.58
N ASP A 169 -19.45 -8.54 9.09
CA ASP A 169 -20.26 -9.71 8.74
C ASP A 169 -21.70 -9.54 9.21
N LYS A 170 -21.92 -8.96 10.41
CA LYS A 170 -23.25 -8.58 10.89
C LYS A 170 -23.93 -7.56 9.96
N LEU A 171 -23.19 -6.55 9.50
CA LEU A 171 -23.73 -5.55 8.57
C LEU A 171 -24.11 -6.19 7.23
N TYR A 172 -23.25 -7.02 6.68
CA TYR A 172 -23.53 -7.70 5.41
C TYR A 172 -24.71 -8.68 5.51
N ALA A 173 -24.81 -9.43 6.58
CA ALA A 173 -25.97 -10.29 6.82
C ALA A 173 -27.28 -9.50 6.85
N ALA A 174 -27.32 -8.38 7.57
CA ALA A 174 -28.49 -7.52 7.64
C ALA A 174 -28.85 -6.85 6.30
N LEU A 175 -27.86 -6.51 5.49
CA LEU A 175 -28.05 -5.88 4.19
C LEU A 175 -28.42 -6.89 3.08
N ALA A 176 -27.95 -8.12 3.16
CA ALA A 176 -28.24 -9.16 2.17
C ALA A 176 -29.76 -9.46 2.05
N GLU A 177 -30.51 -9.21 3.13
CA GLU A 177 -31.97 -9.38 3.16
C GLU A 177 -32.73 -8.22 2.49
N LYS A 178 -32.04 -7.14 2.10
CA LYS A 178 -32.67 -5.95 1.53
C LYS A 178 -32.72 -6.04 0.00
N PRO A 179 -33.90 -5.86 -0.62
CA PRO A 179 -34.02 -5.84 -2.07
C PRO A 179 -33.14 -4.76 -2.70
N GLY A 180 -32.42 -5.09 -3.78
CA GLY A 180 -31.61 -4.16 -4.54
C GLY A 180 -30.24 -3.82 -3.93
N VAL A 181 -29.92 -4.33 -2.74
CA VAL A 181 -28.59 -4.16 -2.11
C VAL A 181 -27.66 -5.28 -2.57
N ARG A 182 -26.48 -4.93 -3.02
CA ARG A 182 -25.44 -5.89 -3.44
C ARG A 182 -24.09 -5.42 -2.90
N PRO A 183 -23.22 -6.31 -2.42
CA PRO A 183 -21.85 -5.97 -2.08
C PRO A 183 -21.07 -5.58 -3.36
N THR A 184 -20.23 -4.57 -3.26
CA THR A 184 -19.37 -4.12 -4.37
C THR A 184 -18.32 -5.18 -4.72
N VAL A 185 -17.80 -5.87 -3.70
CA VAL A 185 -16.90 -7.02 -3.84
C VAL A 185 -17.44 -8.18 -3.00
N GLN A 186 -17.14 -9.40 -3.44
CA GLN A 186 -17.49 -10.57 -2.63
C GLN A 186 -16.49 -10.71 -1.50
N VAL A 187 -17.00 -10.80 -0.27
CA VAL A 187 -16.20 -11.06 0.93
C VAL A 187 -16.35 -12.52 1.28
N ALA A 188 -15.25 -13.25 1.34
CA ALA A 188 -15.30 -14.62 1.82
C ALA A 188 -15.63 -14.61 3.33
N PRO A 189 -16.51 -15.52 3.81
CA PRO A 189 -16.78 -15.65 5.24
C PRO A 189 -15.48 -15.89 6.02
N GLY A 190 -15.22 -15.09 7.05
CA GLY A 190 -14.03 -15.18 7.89
C GLY A 190 -12.75 -14.57 7.31
N SER A 191 -12.83 -13.80 6.22
CA SER A 191 -11.66 -13.10 5.60
C SER A 191 -11.39 -11.74 6.25
#